data_7453c3ce9bcea6fe2e7bfd6beb82f132
#
_entry.id   7453c3ce9bcea6fe2e7bfd6beb82f132
#
_cell.length_a   1.000
_cell.length_b   1.000
_cell.length_c   1.000
_cell.angle_alpha   90.00
_cell.angle_beta   90.00
_cell.angle_gamma   90.00
#
_symmetry.space_group_name_H-M   'P 1'
#
loop_
_entity.id
_entity.type
_entity.pdbx_description
1 polymer ?
#
loop_
_entity_poly.entity_id
_entity_poly.type
_entity_poly.pdbx_seq_one_letter_code
_entity_poly.pdbx_strand_id
1 'polypeptide(L)'
;MTDHDVIVIGGGPAGLAAALAAHENGASVLIVEREERPGGMLKQCIHDGFGLRRFGERLAGPEYVERFMDKLAQTDIEVSCRTFVTHAKKTDDGFAVTLVSSEGLRTVTGKSLVLATGCRERSAKQVLIHGTRPAGVFTAGTAQHFTNRLGVMPTKKCVILGSGDIGLIMARRLTLEGAQVLGVYEINPTPSGLTR
;
A
#
# COMPACT_ATOMS: atom_id res chain seq x y z
N MET A 1 -28.93 2.33 15.34
CA MET A 1 -28.05 3.51 15.18
C MET A 1 -26.67 2.95 14.83
N THR A 2 -26.04 3.42 13.78
CA THR A 2 -24.70 2.96 13.36
C THR A 2 -23.60 3.68 14.18
N ASP A 3 -22.46 3.02 14.41
CA ASP A 3 -21.35 3.58 15.21
C ASP A 3 -20.66 4.73 14.47
N HIS A 4 -20.59 4.63 13.12
CA HIS A 4 -19.95 5.64 12.25
C HIS A 4 -20.81 5.93 11.01
N ASP A 5 -20.61 7.10 10.41
CA ASP A 5 -21.20 7.41 9.11
C ASP A 5 -20.45 6.70 7.98
N VAL A 6 -19.12 6.65 8.08
CA VAL A 6 -18.25 6.05 7.06
C VAL A 6 -17.20 5.16 7.71
N ILE A 7 -17.12 3.91 7.25
CA ILE A 7 -16.00 3.02 7.56
C ILE A 7 -15.11 2.93 6.32
N VAL A 8 -13.81 3.21 6.48
CA VAL A 8 -12.80 3.12 5.41
C VAL A 8 -11.89 1.93 5.69
N ILE A 9 -11.89 0.94 4.80
CA ILE A 9 -11.00 -0.23 4.91
C ILE A 9 -9.73 0.02 4.12
N GLY A 10 -8.64 0.25 4.84
CA GLY A 10 -7.30 0.52 4.33
C GLY A 10 -6.89 1.99 4.49
N GLY A 11 -5.82 2.21 5.23
CA GLY A 11 -5.20 3.52 5.51
C GLY A 11 -4.14 3.94 4.49
N GLY A 12 -4.20 3.43 3.26
CA GLY A 12 -3.36 3.89 2.16
C GLY A 12 -3.80 5.27 1.63
N PRO A 13 -3.12 5.84 0.61
CA PRO A 13 -3.41 7.19 0.12
C PRO A 13 -4.86 7.39 -0.32
N ALA A 14 -5.47 6.38 -0.92
CA ALA A 14 -6.88 6.44 -1.32
C ALA A 14 -7.82 6.48 -0.10
N GLY A 15 -7.57 5.64 0.90
CA GLY A 15 -8.36 5.62 2.13
C GLY A 15 -8.21 6.89 2.95
N LEU A 16 -6.98 7.40 3.10
CA LEU A 16 -6.72 8.68 3.77
C LEU A 16 -7.44 9.85 3.08
N ALA A 17 -7.39 9.90 1.74
CA ALA A 17 -8.08 10.93 0.99
C ALA A 17 -9.61 10.84 1.13
N ALA A 18 -10.17 9.61 1.10
CA ALA A 18 -11.59 9.38 1.28
C ALA A 18 -12.07 9.74 2.70
N ALA A 19 -11.30 9.35 3.71
CA ALA A 19 -11.61 9.64 5.11
C ALA A 19 -11.62 11.14 5.39
N LEU A 20 -10.58 11.87 4.94
CA LEU A 20 -10.51 13.31 5.09
C LEU A 20 -11.67 14.02 4.38
N ALA A 21 -11.97 13.61 3.14
CA ALA A 21 -13.08 14.19 2.40
C ALA A 21 -14.43 13.93 3.07
N ALA A 22 -14.66 12.75 3.63
CA ALA A 22 -15.89 12.44 4.38
C ALA A 22 -15.99 13.31 5.65
N HIS A 23 -14.89 13.42 6.40
CA HIS A 23 -14.80 14.24 7.61
C HIS A 23 -15.04 15.74 7.31
N GLU A 24 -14.42 16.28 6.25
CA GLU A 24 -14.61 17.67 5.79
C GLU A 24 -16.09 17.98 5.48
N ASN A 25 -16.91 16.95 5.20
CA ASN A 25 -18.36 17.06 4.99
C ASN A 25 -19.19 16.67 6.23
N GLY A 26 -18.58 16.62 7.41
CA GLY A 26 -19.25 16.43 8.69
C GLY A 26 -19.60 14.97 9.04
N ALA A 27 -19.04 13.99 8.33
CA ALA A 27 -19.25 12.58 8.64
C ALA A 27 -18.31 12.11 9.76
N SER A 28 -18.82 11.27 10.68
CA SER A 28 -17.99 10.49 11.60
C SER A 28 -17.32 9.35 10.84
N VAL A 29 -16.00 9.21 10.98
CA VAL A 29 -15.20 8.29 10.15
C VAL A 29 -14.34 7.37 11.00
N LEU A 30 -14.34 6.08 10.65
CA LEU A 30 -13.38 5.09 11.14
C LEU A 30 -12.51 4.61 9.99
N ILE A 31 -11.19 4.71 10.15
CA ILE A 31 -10.20 4.05 9.27
C ILE A 31 -9.76 2.75 9.92
N VAL A 32 -9.87 1.63 9.20
CA VAL A 32 -9.34 0.33 9.63
C VAL A 32 -8.09 0.00 8.81
N GLU A 33 -6.94 -0.09 9.48
CA GLU A 33 -5.64 -0.35 8.86
C GLU A 33 -4.99 -1.58 9.49
N ARG A 34 -4.57 -2.53 8.66
CA ARG A 34 -3.92 -3.78 9.14
C ARG A 34 -2.49 -3.57 9.61
N GLU A 35 -1.79 -2.59 9.05
CA GLU A 35 -0.42 -2.29 9.45
C GLU A 35 -0.36 -1.43 10.71
N GLU A 36 0.84 -1.26 11.23
CA GLU A 36 1.11 -0.45 12.43
C GLU A 36 0.80 1.04 12.23
N ARG A 37 0.95 1.51 10.99
CA ARG A 37 0.73 2.92 10.61
C ARG A 37 0.05 3.02 9.26
N PRO A 38 -0.81 3.99 9.04
CA PRO A 38 -1.35 4.31 7.73
C PRO A 38 -0.26 4.70 6.71
N GLY A 39 -0.64 4.86 5.46
CA GLY A 39 0.25 5.28 4.37
C GLY A 39 0.41 4.22 3.26
N GLY A 40 0.06 2.97 3.55
CA GLY A 40 0.05 1.89 2.56
C GLY A 40 1.40 1.70 1.85
N MET A 41 1.34 1.41 0.55
CA MET A 41 2.50 1.10 -0.29
C MET A 41 3.47 2.29 -0.45
N LEU A 42 2.99 3.52 -0.35
CA LEU A 42 3.83 4.71 -0.53
C LEU A 42 4.94 4.83 0.52
N LYS A 43 4.76 4.23 1.69
CA LYS A 43 5.80 4.20 2.73
C LYS A 43 7.13 3.58 2.27
N GLN A 44 7.10 2.72 1.25
CA GLN A 44 8.30 2.10 0.67
C GLN A 44 8.72 2.69 -0.68
N CYS A 45 7.91 3.57 -1.28
CA CYS A 45 8.18 4.19 -2.57
C CYS A 45 9.05 5.44 -2.39
N ILE A 46 10.34 5.26 -2.12
CA ILE A 46 11.28 6.36 -1.84
C ILE A 46 11.74 7.13 -3.08
N HIS A 47 11.24 6.78 -4.27
CA HIS A 47 11.42 7.56 -5.49
C HIS A 47 10.42 8.71 -5.55
N ASP A 48 10.73 9.74 -6.31
CA ASP A 48 9.88 10.88 -6.55
C ASP A 48 8.79 10.63 -7.62
N GLY A 49 7.94 11.62 -7.84
CA GLY A 49 6.87 11.61 -8.86
C GLY A 49 5.46 11.62 -8.29
N PHE A 50 5.34 11.68 -6.98
CA PHE A 50 4.05 11.84 -6.29
C PHE A 50 3.74 13.32 -6.02
N GLY A 51 2.49 13.65 -5.78
CA GLY A 51 2.07 14.94 -5.27
C GLY A 51 1.76 16.03 -6.30
N LEU A 52 2.28 15.98 -7.52
CA LEU A 52 2.13 17.04 -8.52
C LEU A 52 0.68 17.48 -8.76
N ARG A 53 -0.25 16.53 -8.88
CA ARG A 53 -1.67 16.84 -9.11
C ARG A 53 -2.41 17.25 -7.85
N ARG A 54 -2.00 16.74 -6.68
CA ARG A 54 -2.72 16.94 -5.42
C ARG A 54 -2.19 18.12 -4.63
N PHE A 55 -0.88 18.33 -4.63
CA PHE A 55 -0.19 19.32 -3.80
C PHE A 55 0.58 20.36 -4.61
N GLY A 56 0.69 20.19 -5.93
CA GLY A 56 1.53 21.06 -6.78
C GLY A 56 3.04 20.84 -6.59
N GLU A 57 3.43 19.86 -5.79
CA GLU A 57 4.81 19.56 -5.41
C GLU A 57 5.23 18.18 -5.92
N ARG A 58 6.53 18.02 -6.20
CA ARG A 58 7.12 16.73 -6.56
C ARG A 58 7.69 16.09 -5.31
N LEU A 59 7.00 15.08 -4.82
CA LEU A 59 7.28 14.42 -3.54
C LEU A 59 7.71 12.97 -3.74
N ALA A 60 8.50 12.44 -2.81
CA ALA A 60 8.66 11.00 -2.63
C ALA A 60 7.41 10.40 -1.96
N GLY A 61 7.24 9.07 -2.06
CA GLY A 61 6.06 8.39 -1.48
C GLY A 61 5.87 8.67 0.01
N PRO A 62 6.89 8.54 0.87
CA PRO A 62 6.79 8.87 2.29
C PRO A 62 6.38 10.33 2.54
N GLU A 63 6.98 11.29 1.83
CA GLU A 63 6.64 12.72 1.95
C GLU A 63 5.17 12.98 1.55
N TYR A 64 4.70 12.30 0.50
CA TYR A 64 3.30 12.38 0.11
C TYR A 64 2.36 11.87 1.21
N VAL A 65 2.72 10.79 1.89
CA VAL A 65 1.94 10.25 3.01
C VAL A 65 1.93 11.22 4.18
N GLU A 66 3.07 11.82 4.53
CA GLU A 66 3.15 12.78 5.64
C GLU A 66 2.21 13.97 5.44
N ARG A 67 2.02 14.47 4.21
CA ARG A 67 1.02 15.52 3.93
C ARG A 67 -0.42 15.11 4.31
N PHE A 68 -0.75 13.82 4.22
CA PHE A 68 -2.05 13.31 4.67
C PHE A 68 -2.08 13.08 6.18
N MET A 69 -0.98 12.60 6.76
CA MET A 69 -0.88 12.38 8.21
C MET A 69 -0.97 13.70 8.98
N ASP A 70 -0.35 14.78 8.48
CA ASP A 70 -0.45 16.12 9.06
C ASP A 70 -1.91 16.62 9.08
N LYS A 71 -2.66 16.36 8.00
CA LYS A 71 -4.09 16.69 7.96
C LYS A 71 -4.91 15.81 8.90
N LEU A 72 -4.64 14.50 8.90
CA LEU A 72 -5.34 13.54 9.76
C LEU A 72 -5.16 13.88 11.25
N ALA A 73 -3.98 14.32 11.64
CA ALA A 73 -3.67 14.72 13.03
C ALA A 73 -4.48 15.95 13.51
N GLN A 74 -5.09 16.69 12.59
CA GLN A 74 -5.94 17.84 12.89
C GLN A 74 -7.44 17.49 12.94
N THR A 75 -7.78 16.22 12.83
CA THR A 75 -9.16 15.71 12.82
C THR A 75 -9.40 14.79 14.01
N ASP A 76 -10.67 14.49 14.28
CA ASP A 76 -11.13 13.47 15.23
C ASP A 76 -11.42 12.11 14.57
N ILE A 77 -10.95 11.89 13.34
CA ILE A 77 -11.09 10.61 12.63
C ILE A 77 -10.46 9.49 13.45
N GLU A 78 -11.27 8.48 13.78
CA GLU A 78 -10.75 7.29 14.46
C GLU A 78 -9.91 6.44 13.51
N VAL A 79 -8.71 6.00 13.99
CA VAL A 79 -7.81 5.14 13.22
C VAL A 79 -7.48 3.88 14.01
N SER A 80 -8.03 2.76 13.57
CA SER A 80 -7.75 1.42 14.13
C SER A 80 -6.62 0.75 13.34
N CYS A 81 -5.37 0.93 13.80
CA CYS A 81 -4.20 0.23 13.25
C CYS A 81 -4.08 -1.21 13.79
N ARG A 82 -3.21 -2.04 13.17
CA ARG A 82 -3.03 -3.47 13.50
C ARG A 82 -4.35 -4.24 13.56
N THR A 83 -5.31 -3.81 12.76
CA THR A 83 -6.68 -4.32 12.76
C THR A 83 -7.06 -4.84 11.39
N PHE A 84 -7.46 -6.10 11.31
CA PHE A 84 -7.90 -6.75 10.09
C PHE A 84 -9.42 -6.77 9.99
N VAL A 85 -9.93 -6.56 8.79
CA VAL A 85 -11.33 -6.84 8.46
C VAL A 85 -11.43 -8.29 8.01
N THR A 86 -12.25 -9.08 8.70
CA THR A 86 -12.48 -10.50 8.35
C THR A 86 -13.78 -10.70 7.62
N HIS A 87 -14.76 -9.85 7.88
CA HIS A 87 -16.08 -9.94 7.25
C HIS A 87 -16.71 -8.55 7.12
N ALA A 88 -17.44 -8.32 6.03
CA ALA A 88 -18.28 -7.15 5.85
C ALA A 88 -19.63 -7.60 5.26
N LYS A 89 -20.72 -7.20 5.90
CA LYS A 89 -22.09 -7.57 5.50
C LYS A 89 -22.94 -6.32 5.37
N LYS A 90 -23.70 -6.23 4.29
CA LYS A 90 -24.74 -5.22 4.14
C LYS A 90 -25.89 -5.53 5.09
N THR A 91 -26.41 -4.52 5.77
CA THR A 91 -27.58 -4.55 6.65
C THR A 91 -28.64 -3.58 6.13
N ASP A 92 -29.80 -3.53 6.77
CA ASP A 92 -30.87 -2.60 6.37
C ASP A 92 -30.44 -1.13 6.59
N ASP A 93 -29.64 -0.87 7.65
CA ASP A 93 -29.19 0.48 8.03
C ASP A 93 -27.79 0.85 7.52
N GLY A 94 -27.14 -0.02 6.72
CA GLY A 94 -25.78 0.22 6.22
C GLY A 94 -24.92 -1.05 6.14
N PHE A 95 -23.81 -1.08 6.88
CA PHE A 95 -22.85 -2.18 6.87
C PHE A 95 -22.43 -2.57 8.29
N ALA A 96 -22.30 -3.85 8.53
CA ALA A 96 -21.65 -4.42 9.71
C ALA A 96 -20.29 -5.02 9.30
N VAL A 97 -19.23 -4.59 9.97
CA VAL A 97 -17.85 -4.98 9.65
C VAL A 97 -17.21 -5.65 10.86
N THR A 98 -16.78 -6.89 10.69
CA THR A 98 -16.10 -7.65 11.74
C THR A 98 -14.59 -7.41 11.67
N LEU A 99 -14.05 -6.94 12.76
CA LEU A 99 -12.65 -6.57 12.95
C LEU A 99 -11.95 -7.58 13.86
N VAL A 100 -10.68 -7.84 13.59
CA VAL A 100 -9.79 -8.65 14.42
C VAL A 100 -8.52 -7.85 14.74
N SER A 101 -8.15 -7.79 16.00
CA SER A 101 -6.91 -7.21 16.49
C SER A 101 -6.33 -8.06 17.61
N SER A 102 -5.23 -7.60 18.25
CA SER A 102 -4.71 -8.24 19.46
C SER A 102 -5.68 -8.23 20.64
N GLU A 103 -6.67 -7.36 20.63
CA GLU A 103 -7.72 -7.26 21.65
C GLU A 103 -8.89 -8.25 21.43
N GLY A 104 -8.90 -8.94 20.28
CA GLY A 104 -9.91 -9.91 19.93
C GLY A 104 -10.77 -9.50 18.74
N LEU A 105 -11.98 -10.06 18.70
CA LEU A 105 -12.99 -9.80 17.67
C LEU A 105 -13.98 -8.74 18.15
N ARG A 106 -14.24 -7.76 17.29
CA ARG A 106 -15.35 -6.80 17.47
C ARG A 106 -16.09 -6.55 16.16
N THR A 107 -17.35 -6.20 16.23
CA THR A 107 -18.12 -5.75 15.07
C THR A 107 -18.44 -4.26 15.23
N VAL A 108 -18.21 -3.51 14.18
CA VAL A 108 -18.58 -2.09 14.08
C VAL A 108 -19.57 -1.91 12.96
N THR A 109 -20.42 -0.88 13.07
CA THR A 109 -21.44 -0.58 12.06
C THR A 109 -21.23 0.81 11.46
N GLY A 110 -21.51 0.94 10.17
CA GLY A 110 -21.40 2.20 9.46
C GLY A 110 -22.50 2.35 8.41
N LYS A 111 -22.92 3.59 8.14
CA LYS A 111 -23.90 3.86 7.09
C LYS A 111 -23.33 3.59 5.69
N SER A 112 -22.03 3.86 5.51
CA SER A 112 -21.32 3.69 4.26
C SER A 112 -19.99 2.97 4.47
N LEU A 113 -19.55 2.24 3.44
CA LEU A 113 -18.30 1.49 3.44
C LEU A 113 -17.44 1.87 2.23
N VAL A 114 -16.20 2.28 2.48
CA VAL A 114 -15.20 2.58 1.46
C VAL A 114 -14.15 1.48 1.45
N LEU A 115 -13.97 0.81 0.31
CA LEU A 115 -12.95 -0.20 0.11
C LEU A 115 -11.71 0.45 -0.53
N ALA A 116 -10.66 0.65 0.26
CA ALA A 116 -9.39 1.24 -0.14
C ALA A 116 -8.22 0.27 0.12
N THR A 117 -8.45 -1.01 -0.12
CA THR A 117 -7.57 -2.14 0.25
C THR A 117 -6.30 -2.25 -0.59
N GLY A 118 -6.14 -1.41 -1.61
CA GLY A 118 -5.02 -1.45 -2.53
C GLY A 118 -5.01 -2.68 -3.44
N CYS A 119 -3.83 -3.02 -3.94
CA CYS A 119 -3.61 -4.21 -4.76
C CYS A 119 -2.40 -4.99 -4.26
N ARG A 120 -2.26 -6.21 -4.76
CA ARG A 120 -1.07 -7.05 -4.54
C ARG A 120 -0.39 -7.37 -5.85
N GLU A 121 0.91 -7.48 -5.80
CA GLU A 121 1.70 -8.01 -6.89
C GLU A 121 1.32 -9.46 -7.17
N ARG A 122 1.38 -9.82 -8.44
CA ARG A 122 1.25 -11.22 -8.84
C ARG A 122 2.48 -12.00 -8.40
N SER A 123 2.25 -13.12 -7.71
CA SER A 123 3.32 -14.03 -7.31
C SER A 123 3.89 -14.78 -8.51
N ALA A 124 5.09 -15.38 -8.36
CA ALA A 124 5.69 -16.23 -9.37
C ALA A 124 4.73 -17.33 -9.90
N LYS A 125 3.93 -17.91 -9.00
CA LYS A 125 2.92 -18.90 -9.38
C LYS A 125 1.80 -18.31 -10.26
N GLN A 126 1.35 -17.10 -9.96
CA GLN A 126 0.28 -16.45 -10.73
C GLN A 126 0.73 -15.99 -12.13
N VAL A 127 2.02 -15.74 -12.31
CA VAL A 127 2.61 -15.45 -13.63
C VAL A 127 3.25 -16.69 -14.27
N LEU A 128 2.93 -17.90 -13.75
CA LEU A 128 3.33 -19.20 -14.31
C LEU A 128 4.86 -19.40 -14.40
N ILE A 129 5.63 -18.83 -13.49
CA ILE A 129 7.05 -19.14 -13.36
C ILE A 129 7.15 -20.50 -12.65
N HIS A 130 7.56 -21.50 -13.41
CA HIS A 130 7.75 -22.86 -12.94
C HIS A 130 9.19 -23.12 -12.47
N GLY A 131 9.39 -24.19 -11.74
CA GLY A 131 10.71 -24.65 -11.27
C GLY A 131 10.68 -25.11 -9.83
N THR A 132 11.86 -25.30 -9.25
CA THR A 132 12.07 -25.84 -7.89
C THR A 132 11.73 -24.86 -6.77
N ARG A 133 11.37 -23.63 -7.09
CA ARG A 133 11.06 -22.55 -6.14
C ARG A 133 12.13 -22.40 -5.04
N PRO A 134 13.38 -22.12 -5.43
CA PRO A 134 14.44 -21.92 -4.46
C PRO A 134 14.18 -20.68 -3.60
N ALA A 135 14.83 -20.62 -2.43
CA ALA A 135 14.90 -19.38 -1.66
C ALA A 135 15.54 -18.26 -2.52
N GLY A 136 15.11 -17.02 -2.31
CA GLY A 136 15.62 -15.88 -3.07
C GLY A 136 14.77 -15.48 -4.28
N VAL A 137 13.63 -16.12 -4.51
CA VAL A 137 12.64 -15.65 -5.50
C VAL A 137 11.66 -14.70 -4.82
N PHE A 138 11.76 -13.41 -5.14
CA PHE A 138 10.96 -12.34 -4.55
C PHE A 138 10.13 -11.63 -5.62
N THR A 139 8.98 -11.10 -5.24
CA THR A 139 8.34 -10.04 -6.02
C THR A 139 9.13 -8.73 -5.85
N ALA A 140 9.03 -7.83 -6.82
CA ALA A 140 9.76 -6.55 -6.77
C ALA A 140 9.37 -5.71 -5.55
N GLY A 141 8.08 -5.67 -5.17
CA GLY A 141 7.63 -4.95 -3.99
C GLY A 141 8.08 -5.58 -2.68
N THR A 142 8.21 -6.91 -2.61
CA THR A 142 8.83 -7.57 -1.45
C THR A 142 10.29 -7.18 -1.33
N ALA A 143 11.07 -7.20 -2.41
CA ALA A 143 12.46 -6.75 -2.41
C ALA A 143 12.57 -5.26 -2.03
N GLN A 144 11.65 -4.43 -2.53
CA GLN A 144 11.55 -3.01 -2.17
C GLN A 144 11.27 -2.82 -0.66
N HIS A 145 10.39 -3.62 -0.10
CA HIS A 145 10.09 -3.57 1.33
C HIS A 145 11.32 -3.90 2.18
N PHE A 146 12.03 -4.98 1.85
CA PHE A 146 13.28 -5.34 2.56
C PHE A 146 14.29 -4.19 2.49
N THR A 147 14.54 -3.69 1.29
CA THR A 147 15.58 -2.66 1.10
C THR A 147 15.18 -1.32 1.71
N ASN A 148 13.96 -0.83 1.42
CA ASN A 148 13.59 0.54 1.74
C ASN A 148 12.98 0.71 3.14
N ARG A 149 12.37 -0.34 3.70
CA ARG A 149 11.71 -0.28 5.01
C ARG A 149 12.52 -0.94 6.13
N LEU A 150 13.14 -2.07 5.81
CA LEU A 150 13.86 -2.86 6.80
C LEU A 150 15.38 -2.63 6.76
N GLY A 151 15.90 -1.94 5.75
CA GLY A 151 17.35 -1.73 5.57
C GLY A 151 18.12 -3.03 5.33
N VAL A 152 17.44 -4.05 4.81
CA VAL A 152 18.02 -5.38 4.58
C VAL A 152 18.17 -5.62 3.09
N MET A 153 19.40 -5.96 2.67
CA MET A 153 19.64 -6.36 1.28
C MET A 153 19.15 -7.79 1.04
N PRO A 154 18.16 -7.98 0.16
CA PRO A 154 17.61 -9.31 -0.12
C PRO A 154 18.59 -10.20 -0.87
N THR A 155 19.58 -9.63 -1.55
CA THR A 155 20.54 -10.35 -2.39
C THR A 155 21.81 -9.56 -2.65
N LYS A 156 22.91 -10.28 -2.95
CA LYS A 156 24.15 -9.68 -3.48
C LYS A 156 24.22 -9.69 -5.01
N LYS A 157 23.55 -10.66 -5.64
CA LYS A 157 23.44 -10.79 -7.10
C LYS A 157 22.04 -11.20 -7.49
N CYS A 158 21.46 -10.58 -8.50
CA CYS A 158 20.13 -10.91 -8.97
C CYS A 158 19.94 -10.72 -10.47
N VAL A 159 18.88 -11.33 -10.95
CA VAL A 159 18.23 -11.02 -12.23
C VAL A 159 16.82 -10.52 -11.95
N ILE A 160 16.29 -9.68 -12.82
CA ILE A 160 14.96 -9.13 -12.71
C ILE A 160 14.15 -9.58 -13.92
N LEU A 161 12.98 -10.14 -13.69
CA LEU A 161 12.01 -10.50 -14.72
C LEU A 161 10.95 -9.42 -14.83
N GLY A 162 10.88 -8.81 -16.00
CA GLY A 162 9.98 -7.71 -16.33
C GLY A 162 10.63 -6.34 -16.20
N SER A 163 10.41 -5.52 -17.20
CA SER A 163 10.91 -4.15 -17.30
C SER A 163 9.82 -3.10 -17.04
N GLY A 164 8.78 -3.46 -16.29
CA GLY A 164 7.81 -2.50 -15.77
C GLY A 164 8.47 -1.50 -14.82
N ASP A 165 7.78 -0.40 -14.50
CA ASP A 165 8.33 0.68 -13.64
C ASP A 165 9.01 0.14 -12.37
N ILE A 166 8.34 -0.75 -11.64
CA ILE A 166 8.87 -1.27 -10.38
C ILE A 166 10.12 -2.14 -10.62
N GLY A 167 10.16 -2.93 -11.70
CA GLY A 167 11.35 -3.72 -12.06
C GLY A 167 12.57 -2.84 -12.30
N LEU A 168 12.41 -1.76 -13.08
CA LEU A 168 13.49 -0.81 -13.39
C LEU A 168 13.90 0.02 -12.17
N ILE A 169 12.94 0.46 -11.36
CA ILE A 169 13.19 1.17 -10.09
C ILE A 169 14.01 0.28 -9.16
N MET A 170 13.66 -1.01 -9.04
CA MET A 170 14.39 -1.94 -8.19
C MET A 170 15.75 -2.31 -8.75
N ALA A 171 15.91 -2.41 -10.08
CA ALA A 171 17.22 -2.58 -10.70
C ALA A 171 18.17 -1.46 -10.27
N ARG A 172 17.73 -0.22 -10.43
CA ARG A 172 18.49 0.96 -10.00
C ARG A 172 18.75 0.95 -8.49
N ARG A 173 17.71 0.70 -7.68
CA ARG A 173 17.83 0.75 -6.21
C ARG A 173 18.80 -0.29 -5.68
N LEU A 174 18.68 -1.54 -6.09
CA LEU A 174 19.58 -2.62 -5.66
C LEU A 174 21.02 -2.36 -6.07
N THR A 175 21.24 -1.81 -7.27
CA THR A 175 22.58 -1.42 -7.73
C THR A 175 23.19 -0.32 -6.85
N LEU A 176 22.42 0.69 -6.49
CA LEU A 176 22.87 1.78 -5.60
C LEU A 176 23.21 1.29 -4.19
N GLU A 177 22.53 0.25 -3.72
CA GLU A 177 22.80 -0.41 -2.43
C GLU A 177 23.95 -1.44 -2.50
N GLY A 178 24.60 -1.59 -3.66
CA GLY A 178 25.77 -2.43 -3.83
C GLY A 178 25.49 -3.85 -4.29
N ALA A 179 24.28 -4.20 -4.68
CA ALA A 179 24.01 -5.48 -5.33
C ALA A 179 24.42 -5.45 -6.82
N GLN A 180 24.83 -6.60 -7.33
CA GLN A 180 25.07 -6.78 -8.74
C GLN A 180 23.79 -7.23 -9.45
N VAL A 181 23.16 -6.35 -10.20
CA VAL A 181 22.04 -6.68 -11.09
C VAL A 181 22.64 -7.20 -12.40
N LEU A 182 22.53 -8.51 -12.64
CA LEU A 182 23.11 -9.20 -13.80
C LEU A 182 22.34 -8.92 -15.10
N GLY A 183 21.06 -8.60 -14.99
CA GLY A 183 20.22 -8.26 -16.14
C GLY A 183 18.75 -8.06 -15.75
N VAL A 184 18.06 -7.35 -16.65
CA VAL A 184 16.60 -7.22 -16.64
C VAL A 184 16.10 -7.91 -17.90
N TYR A 185 15.22 -8.89 -17.74
CA TYR A 185 14.68 -9.70 -18.83
C TYR A 185 13.23 -9.34 -19.09
N GLU A 186 12.91 -9.02 -20.33
CA GLU A 186 11.59 -8.61 -20.78
C GLU A 186 11.09 -9.55 -21.88
N ILE A 187 9.82 -9.91 -21.85
CA ILE A 187 9.20 -10.75 -22.89
C ILE A 187 8.82 -9.93 -24.13
N ASN A 188 8.53 -8.65 -23.95
CA ASN A 188 8.23 -7.74 -25.04
C ASN A 188 9.52 -7.21 -25.70
N PRO A 189 9.46 -6.82 -26.98
CA PRO A 189 10.61 -6.28 -27.69
C PRO A 189 11.10 -4.92 -27.16
N THR A 190 10.27 -4.23 -26.38
CA THR A 190 10.58 -2.93 -25.78
C THR A 190 10.28 -2.95 -24.28
N PRO A 191 10.99 -2.14 -23.47
CA PRO A 191 10.65 -1.99 -22.06
C PRO A 191 9.19 -1.58 -21.84
N SER A 192 8.56 -2.19 -20.84
CA SER A 192 7.14 -1.97 -20.52
C SER A 192 6.90 -0.87 -19.50
N GLY A 193 7.94 -0.27 -18.94
CA GLY A 193 7.85 0.86 -18.04
C GLY A 193 7.48 2.17 -18.74
N LEU A 194 6.96 3.14 -17.99
CA LEU A 194 6.65 4.46 -18.51
C LEU A 194 7.93 5.19 -18.95
N THR A 195 7.88 5.75 -20.15
CA THR A 195 8.92 6.69 -20.61
C THR A 195 8.80 7.98 -19.79
N ARG A 196 9.80 8.32 -19.01
CA ARG A 196 9.87 9.54 -18.20
C ARG A 196 11.01 10.42 -18.63
#